data_e115936e3a7064dc759d5858ad150de2
#
_entry.id   e115936e3a7064dc759d5858ad150de2
#
_cell.length_a   1.000
_cell.length_b   1.000
_cell.length_c   1.000
_cell.angle_alpha   90.00
_cell.angle_beta   90.00
_cell.angle_gamma   90.00
#
_symmetry.space_group_name_H-M   'P 1'
#
loop_
_entity.id
_entity.type
_entity.pdbx_description
1 polymer ?
#
loop_
_entity_poly.entity_id
_entity_poly.type
_entity_poly.pdbx_seq_one_letter_code
_entity_poly.pdbx_strand_id
1 'polypeptide(L)'
;MTTFYTCLLILIFFAFSNIKSNKPVIKKRHVVIAMAQIICIDGDLSGNLVRIENAIVKAKEKHADIIVFPESCLLGWVNPDAHKRACPIPGKDSETICTLARKYKLFICIGIDEKDGDKLYDSALLIDNNGNILLKHRKINVLPELMTPPYTIGNGVQTVKTKYGKIGVMVCADSFMENLLESMKSQKPDLLLIPYGWAAPENDWPAHGRELVKVVKNAAYKIKCPVIGTNLIGQISHGPWTGQVYGGQSVAFDNKKEKLVIGKDRESDIAIITVELENQI
;
A
#
# COMPACT_ATOMS: atom_id res chain seq x y z
N MET A 1 93.81 -0.45 14.34
CA MET A 1 92.71 0.50 14.10
C MET A 1 91.54 -0.29 13.67
N THR A 2 90.64 -0.58 14.61
CA THR A 2 89.44 -1.40 14.39
C THR A 2 88.24 -0.58 14.77
N THR A 3 87.44 -0.19 13.80
CA THR A 3 86.23 0.64 13.94
C THR A 3 85.03 -0.26 14.21
N PHE A 4 84.39 -0.12 15.38
CA PHE A 4 83.13 -0.76 15.71
C PHE A 4 81.98 -0.01 15.13
N TYR A 5 81.13 -0.66 14.30
CA TYR A 5 79.84 -0.17 13.90
C TYR A 5 78.75 -0.73 14.84
N THR A 6 78.10 0.16 15.56
CA THR A 6 76.97 -0.17 16.43
C THR A 6 75.68 -0.08 15.60
N CYS A 7 75.02 -1.23 15.34
CA CYS A 7 73.72 -1.28 14.71
C CYS A 7 72.64 -0.98 15.74
N LEU A 8 71.91 0.15 15.54
CA LEU A 8 70.76 0.51 16.35
C LEU A 8 69.49 -0.11 15.72
N LEU A 9 68.96 -1.18 16.32
CA LEU A 9 67.67 -1.81 15.94
C LEU A 9 66.52 -0.97 16.53
N ILE A 10 65.79 -0.22 15.68
CA ILE A 10 64.56 0.47 16.06
C ILE A 10 63.38 -0.53 15.92
N LEU A 11 62.88 -1.01 17.05
CA LEU A 11 61.63 -1.81 17.14
C LEU A 11 60.44 -0.87 17.03
N ILE A 12 59.79 -0.85 15.87
CA ILE A 12 58.50 -0.17 15.65
C ILE A 12 57.39 -1.09 16.17
N PHE A 13 56.82 -0.78 17.31
CA PHE A 13 55.58 -1.38 17.81
C PHE A 13 54.40 -0.85 17.02
N PHE A 14 53.85 -1.61 16.11
CA PHE A 14 52.55 -1.33 15.54
C PHE A 14 51.47 -1.69 16.57
N ALA A 15 50.93 -0.70 17.22
CA ALA A 15 49.71 -0.83 18.01
C ALA A 15 48.52 -1.00 17.04
N PHE A 16 48.10 -2.21 16.82
CA PHE A 16 46.80 -2.48 16.19
C PHE A 16 45.70 -2.04 17.14
N SER A 17 45.20 -0.83 16.97
CA SER A 17 43.95 -0.41 17.61
C SER A 17 42.81 -1.24 17.03
N ASN A 18 42.23 -2.13 17.84
CA ASN A 18 41.01 -2.82 17.56
C ASN A 18 39.86 -1.79 17.39
N ILE A 19 39.64 -1.29 16.18
CA ILE A 19 38.44 -0.54 15.84
C ILE A 19 37.31 -1.59 15.86
N LYS A 20 36.60 -1.67 16.99
CA LYS A 20 35.32 -2.37 17.06
C LYS A 20 34.39 -1.66 16.07
N SER A 21 34.17 -2.29 14.94
CA SER A 21 33.10 -1.89 14.01
C SER A 21 31.77 -2.00 14.78
N ASN A 22 31.28 -0.88 15.29
CA ASN A 22 29.93 -0.79 15.80
C ASN A 22 28.99 -0.96 14.61
N LYS A 23 28.63 -2.21 14.29
CA LYS A 23 27.51 -2.43 13.38
C LYS A 23 26.28 -1.75 13.98
N PRO A 24 25.58 -0.90 13.23
CA PRO A 24 24.37 -0.27 13.72
C PRO A 24 23.41 -1.36 14.22
N VAL A 25 22.89 -1.19 15.43
CA VAL A 25 21.88 -2.10 15.99
C VAL A 25 20.59 -1.85 15.19
N ILE A 26 20.30 -2.74 14.25
CA ILE A 26 19.05 -2.70 13.48
C ILE A 26 17.93 -3.02 14.47
N LYS A 27 17.19 -2.01 14.87
CA LYS A 27 16.01 -2.19 15.73
C LYS A 27 14.83 -2.64 14.87
N LYS A 28 14.43 -3.88 15.00
CA LYS A 28 13.25 -4.44 14.34
C LYS A 28 11.98 -3.89 14.98
N ARG A 29 10.99 -3.56 14.16
CA ARG A 29 9.67 -3.11 14.58
C ARG A 29 8.61 -4.04 13.97
N HIS A 30 7.69 -4.49 14.80
CA HIS A 30 6.52 -5.22 14.35
C HIS A 30 5.37 -4.23 14.12
N VAL A 31 4.73 -4.32 12.96
CA VAL A 31 3.56 -3.52 12.58
C VAL A 31 2.42 -4.47 12.26
N VAL A 32 1.31 -4.32 12.94
CA VAL A 32 0.10 -5.11 12.72
C VAL A 32 -0.77 -4.43 11.67
N ILE A 33 -1.01 -5.11 10.56
CA ILE A 33 -1.76 -4.56 9.42
C ILE A 33 -3.03 -5.38 9.21
N ALA A 34 -4.16 -4.69 9.06
CA ALA A 34 -5.43 -5.25 8.66
C ALA A 34 -5.64 -5.03 7.15
N MET A 35 -5.88 -6.08 6.39
CA MET A 35 -6.37 -6.01 5.02
C MET A 35 -7.89 -6.08 5.02
N ALA A 36 -8.55 -4.98 4.66
CA ALA A 36 -10.00 -4.87 4.64
C ALA A 36 -10.58 -5.29 3.29
N GLN A 37 -10.71 -6.59 3.08
CA GLN A 37 -11.41 -7.14 1.93
C GLN A 37 -12.91 -6.98 2.13
N ILE A 38 -13.47 -5.89 1.60
CA ILE A 38 -14.87 -5.50 1.82
C ILE A 38 -15.66 -5.41 0.52
N ILE A 39 -16.96 -5.50 0.64
CA ILE A 39 -17.90 -5.17 -0.44
C ILE A 39 -17.89 -3.65 -0.69
N CYS A 40 -17.79 -3.26 -1.96
CA CYS A 40 -18.20 -1.95 -2.43
C CYS A 40 -19.44 -2.10 -3.30
N ILE A 41 -20.48 -1.33 -2.99
CA ILE A 41 -21.67 -1.22 -3.85
C ILE A 41 -21.54 0.10 -4.60
N ASP A 42 -21.49 0.01 -5.92
CA ASP A 42 -21.29 1.16 -6.78
C ASP A 42 -22.33 2.26 -6.51
N GLY A 43 -21.84 3.48 -6.26
CA GLY A 43 -22.70 4.61 -5.98
C GLY A 43 -23.38 4.66 -4.60
N ASP A 44 -23.28 3.63 -3.76
CA ASP A 44 -23.81 3.60 -2.39
C ASP A 44 -22.82 4.20 -1.38
N LEU A 45 -22.50 5.49 -1.53
CA LEU A 45 -21.51 6.17 -0.67
C LEU A 45 -21.79 5.96 0.83
N SER A 46 -23.06 6.12 1.24
CA SER A 46 -23.45 6.01 2.66
C SER A 46 -23.24 4.59 3.20
N GLY A 47 -23.68 3.58 2.44
CA GLY A 47 -23.51 2.19 2.82
C GLY A 47 -22.03 1.77 2.78
N ASN A 48 -21.26 2.25 1.81
CA ASN A 48 -19.83 1.97 1.74
C ASN A 48 -19.08 2.58 2.93
N LEU A 49 -19.42 3.81 3.37
CA LEU A 49 -18.86 4.41 4.59
C LEU A 49 -19.19 3.60 5.84
N VAL A 50 -20.40 3.05 5.95
CA VAL A 50 -20.77 2.14 7.07
C VAL A 50 -19.92 0.86 7.03
N ARG A 51 -19.70 0.26 5.85
CA ARG A 51 -18.86 -0.95 5.70
C ARG A 51 -17.41 -0.65 6.06
N ILE A 52 -16.90 0.52 5.66
CA ILE A 52 -15.55 0.99 6.02
C ILE A 52 -15.43 1.16 7.53
N GLU A 53 -16.36 1.84 8.19
CA GLU A 53 -16.32 2.02 9.64
C GLU A 53 -16.40 0.69 10.38
N ASN A 54 -17.26 -0.24 9.97
CA ASN A 54 -17.33 -1.58 10.53
C ASN A 54 -16.02 -2.37 10.38
N ALA A 55 -15.33 -2.23 9.26
CA ALA A 55 -14.01 -2.84 9.05
C ALA A 55 -12.95 -2.22 9.98
N ILE A 56 -12.98 -0.91 10.18
CA ILE A 56 -12.10 -0.19 11.11
C ILE A 56 -12.31 -0.68 12.54
N VAL A 57 -13.56 -0.84 12.99
CA VAL A 57 -13.89 -1.39 14.33
C VAL A 57 -13.27 -2.77 14.49
N LYS A 58 -13.50 -3.68 13.54
CA LYS A 58 -12.92 -5.04 13.58
C LYS A 58 -11.40 -5.06 13.58
N ALA A 59 -10.76 -4.18 12.78
CA ALA A 59 -9.31 -4.04 12.77
C ALA A 59 -8.79 -3.53 14.12
N LYS A 60 -9.49 -2.59 14.74
CA LYS A 60 -9.13 -2.06 16.05
C LYS A 60 -9.25 -3.11 17.17
N GLU A 61 -10.31 -3.92 17.17
CA GLU A 61 -10.48 -5.05 18.08
C GLU A 61 -9.34 -6.07 17.97
N LYS A 62 -8.77 -6.21 16.77
CA LYS A 62 -7.62 -7.07 16.48
C LYS A 62 -6.26 -6.35 16.65
N HIS A 63 -6.23 -5.19 17.30
CA HIS A 63 -5.04 -4.39 17.61
C HIS A 63 -4.20 -3.99 16.37
N ALA A 64 -4.84 -3.77 15.22
CA ALA A 64 -4.14 -3.30 14.04
C ALA A 64 -3.56 -1.88 14.26
N ASP A 65 -2.39 -1.64 13.67
CA ASP A 65 -1.73 -0.35 13.59
C ASP A 65 -2.15 0.42 12.34
N ILE A 66 -2.33 -0.32 11.24
CA ILE A 66 -2.70 0.18 9.92
C ILE A 66 -3.83 -0.69 9.37
N ILE A 67 -4.83 -0.06 8.75
CA ILE A 67 -5.81 -0.75 7.92
C ILE A 67 -5.65 -0.32 6.47
N VAL A 68 -5.70 -1.28 5.55
CA VAL A 68 -5.61 -1.04 4.10
C VAL A 68 -6.92 -1.42 3.46
N PHE A 69 -7.55 -0.45 2.80
CA PHE A 69 -8.77 -0.61 2.04
C PHE A 69 -8.47 -0.75 0.54
N PRO A 70 -9.42 -1.28 -0.24
CA PRO A 70 -9.31 -1.41 -1.69
C PRO A 70 -9.33 -0.06 -2.44
N GLU A 71 -9.16 -0.15 -3.77
CA GLU A 71 -9.28 0.92 -4.76
C GLU A 71 -10.72 1.40 -4.87
N SER A 72 -10.94 2.73 -5.05
CA SER A 72 -12.24 3.38 -5.30
C SER A 72 -13.40 2.83 -4.44
N CYS A 73 -13.13 2.50 -3.18
CA CYS A 73 -14.10 1.76 -2.35
C CYS A 73 -15.22 2.64 -1.76
N LEU A 74 -15.32 3.91 -2.15
CA LEU A 74 -16.44 4.79 -1.80
C LEU A 74 -17.53 4.82 -2.88
N LEU A 75 -17.15 4.91 -4.16
CA LEU A 75 -18.10 5.05 -5.27
C LEU A 75 -18.13 3.86 -6.22
N GLY A 76 -17.14 2.96 -6.14
CA GLY A 76 -16.94 1.85 -7.05
C GLY A 76 -15.96 2.20 -8.16
N TRP A 77 -15.06 1.25 -8.46
CA TRP A 77 -14.04 1.40 -9.48
C TRP A 77 -14.66 1.41 -10.88
N VAL A 78 -14.15 2.29 -11.77
CA VAL A 78 -14.65 2.56 -13.13
C VAL A 78 -16.13 2.92 -13.19
N ASN A 79 -16.67 3.45 -12.12
CA ASN A 79 -18.04 3.95 -12.06
C ASN A 79 -18.13 5.36 -12.69
N PRO A 80 -18.82 5.55 -13.83
CA PRO A 80 -18.94 6.87 -14.48
C PRO A 80 -19.59 7.94 -13.60
N ASP A 81 -20.41 7.56 -12.62
CA ASP A 81 -21.03 8.51 -11.69
C ASP A 81 -20.00 9.26 -10.83
N ALA A 82 -18.80 8.74 -10.69
CA ALA A 82 -17.70 9.40 -9.99
C ALA A 82 -17.37 10.77 -10.60
N HIS A 83 -17.57 10.98 -11.91
CA HIS A 83 -17.39 12.29 -12.55
C HIS A 83 -18.26 13.40 -11.96
N LYS A 84 -19.45 13.04 -11.42
CA LYS A 84 -20.41 13.97 -10.82
C LYS A 84 -20.35 13.97 -9.29
N ARG A 85 -19.94 12.85 -8.68
CA ARG A 85 -20.09 12.59 -7.24
C ARG A 85 -18.81 12.67 -6.44
N ALA A 86 -17.64 12.46 -7.06
CA ALA A 86 -16.37 12.55 -6.39
C ALA A 86 -16.09 13.96 -5.86
N CYS A 87 -15.46 14.02 -4.69
CA CYS A 87 -15.10 15.27 -4.01
C CYS A 87 -13.61 15.60 -4.20
N PRO A 88 -13.21 16.88 -4.02
CA PRO A 88 -11.79 17.24 -3.92
C PRO A 88 -11.09 16.54 -2.73
N ILE A 89 -9.77 16.46 -2.79
CA ILE A 89 -8.93 16.05 -1.66
C ILE A 89 -7.94 17.19 -1.33
N PRO A 90 -8.03 17.82 -0.14
CA PRO A 90 -9.01 17.58 0.93
C PRO A 90 -10.43 17.98 0.55
N GLY A 91 -11.42 17.31 1.12
CA GLY A 91 -12.85 17.59 0.90
C GLY A 91 -13.72 16.60 1.69
N LYS A 92 -15.03 16.68 1.49
CA LYS A 92 -16.03 15.99 2.33
C LYS A 92 -15.73 14.50 2.54
N ASP A 93 -15.39 13.77 1.48
CA ASP A 93 -15.20 12.33 1.56
C ASP A 93 -13.90 11.99 2.30
N SER A 94 -12.79 12.66 1.94
CA SER A 94 -11.51 12.47 2.65
C SER A 94 -11.57 12.92 4.11
N GLU A 95 -12.29 14.00 4.43
CA GLU A 95 -12.48 14.46 5.81
C GLU A 95 -13.27 13.46 6.66
N THR A 96 -14.24 12.76 6.07
CA THR A 96 -14.95 11.68 6.74
C THR A 96 -13.97 10.56 7.14
N ILE A 97 -13.12 10.13 6.23
CA ILE A 97 -12.10 9.10 6.51
C ILE A 97 -11.06 9.59 7.53
N CYS A 98 -10.61 10.85 7.42
CA CYS A 98 -9.71 11.49 8.40
C CYS A 98 -10.32 11.49 9.80
N THR A 99 -11.63 11.73 9.90
CA THR A 99 -12.36 11.68 11.17
C THR A 99 -12.41 10.28 11.75
N LEU A 100 -12.63 9.24 10.92
CA LEU A 100 -12.57 7.84 11.36
C LEU A 100 -11.15 7.47 11.83
N ALA A 101 -10.10 7.85 11.10
CA ALA A 101 -8.72 7.62 11.51
C ALA A 101 -8.41 8.21 12.89
N ARG A 102 -8.88 9.45 13.14
CA ARG A 102 -8.73 10.17 14.41
C ARG A 102 -9.56 9.52 15.52
N LYS A 103 -10.80 9.15 15.24
CA LYS A 103 -11.73 8.51 16.21
C LYS A 103 -11.17 7.18 16.71
N TYR A 104 -10.69 6.34 15.80
CA TYR A 104 -10.23 4.99 16.13
C TYR A 104 -8.72 4.88 16.37
N LYS A 105 -7.97 6.00 16.26
CA LYS A 105 -6.51 6.05 16.44
C LYS A 105 -5.77 5.04 15.58
N LEU A 106 -6.15 4.93 14.31
CA LEU A 106 -5.67 3.95 13.35
C LEU A 106 -5.14 4.65 12.10
N PHE A 107 -3.99 4.19 11.56
CA PHE A 107 -3.57 4.59 10.22
C PHE A 107 -4.50 3.95 9.18
N ILE A 108 -4.88 4.71 8.18
CA ILE A 108 -5.77 4.23 7.11
C ILE A 108 -5.10 4.46 5.76
N CYS A 109 -4.95 3.38 4.96
CA CYS A 109 -4.67 3.47 3.54
C CYS A 109 -5.96 3.12 2.79
N ILE A 110 -6.41 3.97 1.86
CA ILE A 110 -7.71 3.82 1.21
C ILE A 110 -7.70 4.38 -0.21
N GLY A 111 -8.27 3.61 -1.16
CA GLY A 111 -8.55 4.08 -2.52
C GLY A 111 -9.88 4.83 -2.59
N ILE A 112 -9.88 6.01 -3.18
CA ILE A 112 -11.06 6.85 -3.38
C ILE A 112 -11.00 7.62 -4.69
N ASP A 113 -12.14 7.97 -5.25
CA ASP A 113 -12.24 8.84 -6.41
C ASP A 113 -12.04 10.30 -5.99
N GLU A 114 -11.20 11.04 -6.75
CA GLU A 114 -10.86 12.44 -6.47
C GLU A 114 -11.29 13.33 -7.63
N LYS A 115 -12.01 14.40 -7.34
CA LYS A 115 -12.32 15.48 -8.28
C LYS A 115 -11.34 16.64 -8.09
N ASP A 116 -10.69 17.09 -9.16
CA ASP A 116 -9.83 18.29 -9.15
C ASP A 116 -10.13 19.14 -10.39
N GLY A 117 -10.91 20.20 -10.20
CA GLY A 117 -11.51 20.92 -11.31
C GLY A 117 -12.43 20.02 -12.14
N ASP A 118 -12.16 19.94 -13.44
CA ASP A 118 -12.90 19.05 -14.36
C ASP A 118 -12.32 17.64 -14.44
N LYS A 119 -11.20 17.38 -13.77
CA LYS A 119 -10.48 16.12 -13.83
C LYS A 119 -10.95 15.16 -12.74
N LEU A 120 -11.13 13.90 -13.11
CA LEU A 120 -11.35 12.79 -12.19
C LEU A 120 -10.08 11.96 -12.07
N TYR A 121 -9.68 11.63 -10.85
CA TYR A 121 -8.54 10.77 -10.55
C TYR A 121 -8.97 9.57 -9.71
N ASP A 122 -8.37 8.44 -9.99
CA ASP A 122 -8.35 7.29 -9.10
C ASP A 122 -7.18 7.51 -8.11
N SER A 123 -7.50 7.77 -6.86
CA SER A 123 -6.53 8.22 -5.86
C SER A 123 -6.49 7.28 -4.66
N ALA A 124 -5.34 7.20 -4.01
CA ALA A 124 -5.18 6.55 -2.72
C ALA A 124 -4.57 7.50 -1.69
N LEU A 125 -5.08 7.42 -0.46
CA LEU A 125 -4.62 8.20 0.67
C LEU A 125 -3.95 7.33 1.71
N LEU A 126 -2.88 7.82 2.31
CA LEU A 126 -2.37 7.36 3.59
C LEU A 126 -2.65 8.43 4.64
N ILE A 127 -3.45 8.09 5.64
CA ILE A 127 -3.92 8.98 6.70
C ILE A 127 -3.36 8.46 8.03
N ASP A 128 -2.81 9.37 8.85
CA ASP A 128 -2.30 9.00 10.18
C ASP A 128 -3.42 8.86 11.22
N ASN A 129 -3.05 8.37 12.40
CA ASN A 129 -3.96 8.19 13.53
C ASN A 129 -4.41 9.51 14.21
N ASN A 130 -4.00 10.65 13.69
CA ASN A 130 -4.50 11.97 14.07
C ASN A 130 -5.44 12.54 13.00
N GLY A 131 -5.64 11.81 11.90
CA GLY A 131 -6.47 12.21 10.78
C GLY A 131 -5.77 13.18 9.81
N ASN A 132 -4.45 13.20 9.77
CA ASN A 132 -3.71 13.98 8.79
C ASN A 132 -3.46 13.13 7.53
N ILE A 133 -3.72 13.67 6.36
CA ILE A 133 -3.34 13.05 5.09
C ILE A 133 -1.82 13.20 4.94
N LEU A 134 -1.10 12.09 5.07
CA LEU A 134 0.36 12.06 4.96
C LEU A 134 0.83 11.92 3.53
N LEU A 135 0.08 11.18 2.70
CA LEU A 135 0.37 10.96 1.29
C LEU A 135 -0.92 10.84 0.50
N LYS A 136 -0.96 11.47 -0.67
CA LYS A 136 -1.96 11.29 -1.70
C LYS A 136 -1.26 10.83 -2.97
N HIS A 137 -1.61 9.65 -3.46
CA HIS A 137 -1.14 9.11 -4.72
C HIS A 137 -2.29 9.08 -5.72
N ARG A 138 -2.10 9.61 -6.91
CA ARG A 138 -3.01 9.51 -8.06
C ARG A 138 -2.49 8.42 -8.98
N LYS A 139 -3.32 7.45 -9.30
CA LYS A 139 -3.00 6.33 -10.20
C LYS A 139 -2.42 6.82 -11.52
N ILE A 140 -1.38 6.16 -11.98
CA ILE A 140 -0.66 6.52 -13.21
C ILE A 140 -1.12 5.63 -14.36
N ASN A 141 -1.20 4.32 -14.13
CA ASN A 141 -1.70 3.36 -15.11
C ASN A 141 -3.22 3.23 -14.99
N VAL A 142 -3.95 4.17 -15.58
CA VAL A 142 -5.41 4.34 -15.39
C VAL A 142 -6.28 3.42 -16.25
N LEU A 143 -5.70 2.68 -17.22
CA LEU A 143 -6.42 1.80 -18.15
C LEU A 143 -7.59 2.55 -18.84
N PRO A 144 -7.28 3.51 -19.73
CA PRO A 144 -8.27 4.50 -20.22
C PRO A 144 -9.43 3.88 -20.99
N GLU A 145 -9.28 2.66 -21.49
CA GLU A 145 -10.30 1.91 -22.21
C GLU A 145 -11.46 1.41 -21.32
N LEU A 146 -11.28 1.44 -20.00
CA LEU A 146 -12.24 0.84 -19.06
C LEU A 146 -13.37 1.79 -18.63
N MET A 147 -13.26 3.09 -18.91
CA MET A 147 -14.28 4.08 -18.54
C MET A 147 -14.26 5.27 -19.50
N THR A 148 -15.43 5.82 -19.82
CA THR A 148 -15.57 7.01 -20.67
C THR A 148 -16.39 8.09 -19.94
N PRO A 149 -15.85 9.30 -19.70
CA PRO A 149 -14.44 9.70 -19.88
C PRO A 149 -13.51 8.92 -18.93
N PRO A 150 -12.23 8.72 -19.31
CA PRO A 150 -11.29 7.99 -18.46
C PRO A 150 -10.85 8.79 -17.23
N TYR A 151 -10.26 8.12 -16.25
CA TYR A 151 -9.50 8.79 -15.20
C TYR A 151 -8.32 9.58 -15.77
N THR A 152 -8.00 10.68 -15.10
CA THR A 152 -6.79 11.46 -15.42
C THR A 152 -5.54 10.80 -14.83
N ILE A 153 -4.46 10.78 -15.59
CA ILE A 153 -3.18 10.19 -15.21
C ILE A 153 -2.52 10.99 -14.08
N GLY A 154 -2.00 10.30 -13.06
CA GLY A 154 -1.24 10.88 -11.94
C GLY A 154 0.22 11.20 -12.27
N ASN A 155 0.98 11.71 -11.29
CA ASN A 155 2.30 12.34 -11.47
C ASN A 155 3.46 11.57 -10.81
N GLY A 156 3.53 10.27 -10.91
CA GLY A 156 4.64 9.52 -10.32
C GLY A 156 4.36 9.00 -8.91
N VAL A 157 5.19 8.07 -8.49
CA VAL A 157 5.06 7.39 -7.19
C VAL A 157 5.82 8.14 -6.11
N GLN A 158 5.32 8.07 -4.87
CA GLN A 158 5.88 8.77 -3.73
C GLN A 158 5.90 7.89 -2.48
N THR A 159 6.78 8.24 -1.55
CA THR A 159 6.86 7.66 -0.20
C THR A 159 6.80 8.76 0.84
N VAL A 160 6.35 8.41 2.03
CA VAL A 160 6.34 9.33 3.18
C VAL A 160 6.95 8.65 4.42
N LYS A 161 7.71 9.42 5.20
CA LYS A 161 8.23 8.95 6.50
C LYS A 161 7.11 8.97 7.53
N THR A 162 6.96 7.87 8.26
CA THR A 162 5.97 7.72 9.33
C THR A 162 6.62 7.15 10.58
N LYS A 163 5.87 7.06 11.68
CA LYS A 163 6.34 6.34 12.89
C LYS A 163 6.60 4.84 12.64
N TYR A 164 6.05 4.27 11.55
CA TYR A 164 6.23 2.86 11.17
C TYR A 164 7.33 2.64 10.12
N GLY A 165 8.05 3.70 9.72
CA GLY A 165 9.04 3.67 8.65
C GLY A 165 8.58 4.47 7.43
N LYS A 166 9.27 4.31 6.33
CA LYS A 166 8.95 4.94 5.05
C LYS A 166 7.92 4.10 4.30
N ILE A 167 6.71 4.62 4.13
CA ILE A 167 5.61 3.93 3.47
C ILE A 167 5.40 4.50 2.08
N GLY A 168 5.33 3.60 1.07
CA GLY A 168 4.90 3.91 -0.29
C GLY A 168 3.43 3.51 -0.50
N VAL A 169 2.77 4.19 -1.44
CA VAL A 169 1.43 3.84 -1.90
C VAL A 169 1.43 3.82 -3.42
N MET A 170 0.85 2.78 -4.00
CA MET A 170 0.52 2.66 -5.43
C MET A 170 -0.95 2.22 -5.55
N VAL A 171 -1.54 2.32 -6.74
CA VAL A 171 -2.92 1.85 -6.96
C VAL A 171 -2.91 0.79 -8.07
N CYS A 172 -3.34 -0.41 -7.72
CA CYS A 172 -3.68 -1.52 -8.62
C CYS A 172 -2.71 -1.68 -9.82
N ALA A 173 -3.13 -1.28 -11.01
CA ALA A 173 -2.40 -1.43 -12.28
C ALA A 173 -1.05 -0.66 -12.32
N ASP A 174 -0.78 0.26 -11.42
CA ASP A 174 0.55 0.86 -11.29
C ASP A 174 1.61 -0.21 -10.99
N SER A 175 1.24 -1.24 -10.24
CA SER A 175 2.12 -2.36 -9.89
C SER A 175 2.46 -3.30 -11.05
N PHE A 176 1.85 -3.13 -12.22
CA PHE A 176 2.18 -3.87 -13.44
C PHE A 176 3.32 -3.23 -14.22
N MET A 177 3.57 -1.94 -13.95
CA MET A 177 4.52 -1.13 -14.70
C MET A 177 5.91 -1.23 -14.09
N GLU A 178 6.85 -1.84 -14.83
CA GLU A 178 8.24 -2.04 -14.38
C GLU A 178 8.92 -0.71 -14.01
N ASN A 179 8.72 0.33 -14.81
CA ASN A 179 9.29 1.66 -14.55
C ASN A 179 8.75 2.29 -13.26
N LEU A 180 7.48 2.05 -12.89
CA LEU A 180 6.91 2.54 -11.64
C LEU A 180 7.43 1.74 -10.44
N LEU A 181 7.61 0.42 -10.58
CA LEU A 181 8.23 -0.41 -9.56
C LEU A 181 9.69 0.00 -9.31
N GLU A 182 10.48 0.26 -10.35
CA GLU A 182 11.86 0.74 -10.21
C GLU A 182 11.91 2.16 -9.60
N SER A 183 10.96 3.04 -9.97
CA SER A 183 10.84 4.37 -9.36
C SER A 183 10.50 4.27 -7.86
N MET A 184 9.57 3.40 -7.47
CA MET A 184 9.23 3.14 -6.07
C MET A 184 10.43 2.55 -5.31
N LYS A 185 11.11 1.57 -5.88
CA LYS A 185 12.31 0.94 -5.31
C LYS A 185 13.44 1.95 -5.05
N SER A 186 13.64 2.90 -5.97
CA SER A 186 14.68 3.94 -5.81
C SER A 186 14.45 4.80 -4.57
N GLN A 187 13.21 4.93 -4.13
CA GLN A 187 12.84 5.66 -2.90
C GLN A 187 13.03 4.84 -1.63
N LYS A 188 13.35 3.53 -1.75
CA LYS A 188 13.62 2.62 -0.62
C LYS A 188 12.51 2.65 0.45
N PRO A 189 11.27 2.27 0.11
CA PRO A 189 10.21 2.13 1.11
C PRO A 189 10.51 0.96 2.05
N ASP A 190 10.10 1.09 3.32
CA ASP A 190 10.10 0.00 4.30
C ASP A 190 8.83 -0.85 4.17
N LEU A 191 7.76 -0.30 3.60
CA LEU A 191 6.46 -0.93 3.39
C LEU A 191 5.79 -0.32 2.17
N LEU A 192 5.15 -1.15 1.33
CA LEU A 192 4.32 -0.71 0.21
C LEU A 192 2.87 -1.19 0.40
N LEU A 193 1.91 -0.26 0.26
CA LEU A 193 0.48 -0.50 0.35
C LEU A 193 -0.15 -0.30 -1.02
N ILE A 194 -0.96 -1.27 -1.49
CA ILE A 194 -1.56 -1.22 -2.81
C ILE A 194 -3.05 -1.57 -2.72
N PRO A 195 -3.95 -0.58 -2.74
CA PRO A 195 -5.36 -0.77 -3.03
C PRO A 195 -5.59 -1.37 -4.42
N TYR A 196 -6.43 -2.40 -4.53
CA TYR A 196 -6.81 -3.05 -5.78
C TYR A 196 -8.32 -3.03 -6.00
N GLY A 197 -8.72 -2.87 -7.28
CA GLY A 197 -10.05 -3.16 -7.83
C GLY A 197 -9.91 -4.26 -8.88
N TRP A 198 -9.40 -5.45 -8.47
CA TRP A 198 -9.08 -6.56 -9.35
C TRP A 198 -10.33 -7.36 -9.67
N ALA A 199 -10.86 -7.19 -10.86
CA ALA A 199 -12.14 -7.78 -11.29
C ALA A 199 -12.00 -8.59 -12.58
N ALA A 200 -12.88 -9.58 -12.75
CA ALA A 200 -12.96 -10.43 -13.92
C ALA A 200 -14.37 -11.05 -14.04
N PRO A 201 -14.71 -11.73 -15.16
CA PRO A 201 -15.89 -12.57 -15.23
C PRO A 201 -15.94 -13.57 -14.06
N GLU A 202 -17.13 -13.84 -13.54
CA GLU A 202 -17.27 -14.72 -12.36
C GLU A 202 -16.64 -16.11 -12.57
N ASN A 203 -16.76 -16.65 -13.78
CA ASN A 203 -16.21 -17.95 -14.13
C ASN A 203 -14.68 -18.02 -14.13
N ASP A 204 -13.99 -16.88 -14.16
CA ASP A 204 -12.54 -16.81 -14.12
C ASP A 204 -11.97 -16.93 -12.68
N TRP A 205 -12.85 -16.82 -11.69
CA TRP A 205 -12.49 -17.00 -10.29
C TRP A 205 -12.53 -18.48 -9.87
N PRO A 206 -11.63 -18.96 -9.01
CA PRO A 206 -10.55 -18.22 -8.30
C PRO A 206 -9.26 -18.09 -9.11
N ALA A 207 -9.22 -18.50 -10.38
CA ALA A 207 -7.99 -18.49 -11.19
C ALA A 207 -7.42 -17.07 -11.34
N HIS A 208 -8.28 -16.08 -11.59
CA HIS A 208 -7.90 -14.69 -11.73
C HIS A 208 -7.24 -14.10 -10.45
N GLY A 209 -7.64 -14.58 -9.28
CA GLY A 209 -7.00 -14.23 -8.02
C GLY A 209 -5.55 -14.74 -7.91
N ARG A 210 -5.22 -15.86 -8.56
CA ARG A 210 -3.81 -16.33 -8.60
C ARG A 210 -2.90 -15.40 -9.40
N GLU A 211 -3.44 -14.66 -10.37
CA GLU A 211 -2.69 -13.63 -11.08
C GLU A 211 -2.42 -12.42 -10.17
N LEU A 212 -3.40 -12.00 -9.36
CA LEU A 212 -3.17 -10.97 -8.33
C LEU A 212 -2.05 -11.37 -7.37
N VAL A 213 -2.05 -12.64 -6.93
CA VAL A 213 -0.96 -13.17 -6.07
C VAL A 213 0.40 -13.04 -6.75
N LYS A 214 0.50 -13.35 -8.05
CA LYS A 214 1.76 -13.19 -8.81
C LYS A 214 2.20 -11.74 -8.91
N VAL A 215 1.28 -10.82 -9.15
CA VAL A 215 1.54 -9.39 -9.26
C VAL A 215 2.10 -8.84 -7.95
N VAL A 216 1.44 -9.10 -6.82
CA VAL A 216 1.89 -8.62 -5.50
C VAL A 216 3.23 -9.25 -5.11
N LYS A 217 3.43 -10.54 -5.41
CA LYS A 217 4.73 -11.22 -5.21
C LYS A 217 5.85 -10.58 -6.02
N ASN A 218 5.58 -10.25 -7.30
CA ASN A 218 6.55 -9.58 -8.16
C ASN A 218 6.92 -8.20 -7.60
N ALA A 219 5.93 -7.40 -7.15
CA ALA A 219 6.18 -6.10 -6.53
C ALA A 219 7.08 -6.23 -5.30
N ALA A 220 6.81 -7.18 -4.38
CA ALA A 220 7.64 -7.44 -3.22
C ALA A 220 9.08 -7.85 -3.61
N TYR A 221 9.20 -8.69 -4.65
CA TYR A 221 10.49 -9.09 -5.18
C TYR A 221 11.31 -7.92 -5.72
N LYS A 222 10.68 -7.08 -6.51
CA LYS A 222 11.33 -5.94 -7.18
C LYS A 222 11.74 -4.85 -6.21
N ILE A 223 10.83 -4.46 -5.32
CA ILE A 223 11.00 -3.32 -4.41
C ILE A 223 11.82 -3.71 -3.17
N LYS A 224 11.82 -5.00 -2.79
CA LYS A 224 12.53 -5.57 -1.63
C LYS A 224 12.02 -5.05 -0.28
N CYS A 225 10.72 -4.82 -0.18
CA CYS A 225 10.02 -4.53 1.08
C CYS A 225 8.75 -5.38 1.17
N PRO A 226 8.12 -5.49 2.34
CA PRO A 226 6.78 -6.06 2.45
C PRO A 226 5.79 -5.29 1.57
N VAL A 227 4.90 -6.03 0.88
CA VAL A 227 3.86 -5.47 0.01
C VAL A 227 2.50 -6.03 0.43
N ILE A 228 1.55 -5.13 0.64
CA ILE A 228 0.19 -5.43 1.06
C ILE A 228 -0.76 -5.04 -0.07
N GLY A 229 -1.37 -6.03 -0.71
CA GLY A 229 -2.37 -5.84 -1.76
C GLY A 229 -3.77 -6.16 -1.26
N THR A 230 -4.64 -5.17 -1.19
CA THR A 230 -6.02 -5.34 -0.67
C THR A 230 -7.03 -5.14 -1.78
N ASN A 231 -7.85 -6.17 -2.06
CA ASN A 231 -8.82 -6.19 -3.14
C ASN A 231 -10.26 -6.10 -2.63
N LEU A 232 -11.14 -5.60 -3.50
CA LEU A 232 -12.60 -5.59 -3.30
C LEU A 232 -13.20 -7.00 -3.40
N ILE A 233 -14.42 -7.13 -2.91
CA ILE A 233 -15.37 -8.17 -3.28
C ILE A 233 -16.69 -7.54 -3.74
N GLY A 234 -17.50 -8.32 -4.42
CA GLY A 234 -18.79 -7.90 -4.95
C GLY A 234 -18.79 -7.81 -6.48
N GLN A 235 -19.80 -7.15 -7.04
CA GLN A 235 -19.99 -7.05 -8.47
C GLN A 235 -20.03 -5.59 -8.91
N ILE A 236 -19.41 -5.29 -10.05
CA ILE A 236 -19.52 -3.99 -10.71
C ILE A 236 -20.92 -3.87 -11.31
N SER A 237 -21.66 -2.85 -10.90
CA SER A 237 -23.05 -2.60 -11.31
C SER A 237 -23.24 -1.38 -12.21
N HIS A 238 -22.19 -0.54 -12.36
CA HIS A 238 -22.20 0.68 -13.16
C HIS A 238 -21.06 0.69 -14.18
N GLY A 239 -21.31 1.34 -15.31
CA GLY A 239 -20.29 1.55 -16.33
C GLY A 239 -20.04 0.35 -17.24
N PRO A 240 -18.96 0.40 -18.04
CA PRO A 240 -18.71 -0.59 -19.11
C PRO A 240 -18.31 -1.97 -18.61
N TRP A 241 -17.95 -2.10 -17.34
CA TRP A 241 -17.55 -3.36 -16.70
C TRP A 241 -18.66 -4.00 -15.87
N THR A 242 -19.89 -3.53 -16.03
CA THR A 242 -21.07 -4.12 -15.37
C THR A 242 -21.12 -5.63 -15.54
N GLY A 243 -21.31 -6.35 -14.43
CA GLY A 243 -21.34 -7.80 -14.38
C GLY A 243 -20.02 -8.47 -14.03
N GLN A 244 -18.89 -7.76 -14.09
CA GLN A 244 -17.61 -8.27 -13.60
C GLN A 244 -17.60 -8.36 -12.07
N VAL A 245 -16.85 -9.34 -11.54
CA VAL A 245 -16.80 -9.64 -10.11
C VAL A 245 -15.43 -9.33 -9.54
N TYR A 246 -15.40 -8.62 -8.42
CA TYR A 246 -14.23 -8.53 -7.57
C TYR A 246 -14.16 -9.78 -6.69
N GLY A 247 -13.13 -10.57 -6.85
CA GLY A 247 -13.05 -11.87 -6.19
C GLY A 247 -12.31 -11.88 -4.85
N GLY A 248 -11.93 -10.75 -4.32
CA GLY A 248 -11.13 -10.70 -3.10
C GLY A 248 -9.73 -11.26 -3.30
N GLN A 249 -9.38 -12.30 -2.53
CA GLN A 249 -8.05 -12.90 -2.51
C GLN A 249 -6.93 -11.87 -2.27
N SER A 250 -7.21 -10.84 -1.45
CA SER A 250 -6.23 -9.89 -0.96
C SER A 250 -4.99 -10.63 -0.45
N VAL A 251 -3.80 -10.13 -0.74
CA VAL A 251 -2.57 -10.90 -0.47
C VAL A 251 -1.45 -10.01 0.03
N ALA A 252 -0.64 -10.54 0.94
CA ALA A 252 0.56 -9.89 1.43
C ALA A 252 1.79 -10.78 1.28
N PHE A 253 2.90 -10.16 0.91
CA PHE A 253 4.22 -10.78 0.86
C PHE A 253 5.21 -9.98 1.70
N ASP A 254 6.16 -10.67 2.33
CA ASP A 254 7.29 -10.06 3.00
C ASP A 254 8.42 -9.70 2.00
N ASN A 255 9.49 -9.11 2.53
CA ASN A 255 10.69 -8.77 1.75
C ASN A 255 11.51 -9.99 1.28
N LYS A 256 11.22 -11.19 1.80
CA LYS A 256 11.81 -12.48 1.39
C LYS A 256 10.95 -13.20 0.35
N LYS A 257 9.83 -12.60 -0.06
CA LYS A 257 8.82 -13.15 -1.00
C LYS A 257 8.01 -14.31 -0.41
N GLU A 258 8.00 -14.42 0.91
CA GLU A 258 7.12 -15.37 1.58
C GLU A 258 5.72 -14.78 1.67
N LYS A 259 4.74 -15.59 1.29
CA LYS A 259 3.34 -15.20 1.41
C LYS A 259 2.94 -15.20 2.88
N LEU A 260 2.61 -14.01 3.39
CA LEU A 260 2.19 -13.83 4.77
C LEU A 260 0.73 -14.26 4.98
N VAL A 261 -0.15 -13.88 4.04
CA VAL A 261 -1.57 -14.20 4.09
C VAL A 261 -2.19 -14.09 2.69
N ILE A 262 -3.29 -14.79 2.48
CA ILE A 262 -4.22 -14.58 1.37
C ILE A 262 -5.64 -14.49 1.94
N GLY A 263 -6.41 -13.50 1.51
CA GLY A 263 -7.81 -13.33 1.86
C GLY A 263 -8.69 -14.39 1.20
N LYS A 264 -9.91 -14.51 1.67
CA LYS A 264 -10.90 -15.46 1.18
C LYS A 264 -11.31 -15.16 -0.26
N ASP A 265 -11.74 -16.19 -0.96
CA ASP A 265 -12.32 -16.07 -2.31
C ASP A 265 -13.76 -15.59 -2.19
N ARG A 266 -14.07 -14.43 -2.79
CA ARG A 266 -15.43 -13.83 -2.89
C ARG A 266 -16.19 -13.65 -1.56
N GLU A 267 -15.49 -13.64 -0.45
CA GLU A 267 -16.06 -13.40 0.89
C GLU A 267 -15.42 -12.18 1.55
N SER A 268 -16.21 -11.44 2.35
CA SER A 268 -15.65 -10.39 3.22
C SER A 268 -14.66 -10.96 4.22
N ASP A 269 -13.51 -10.30 4.35
CA ASP A 269 -12.47 -10.73 5.26
C ASP A 269 -11.71 -9.51 5.85
N ILE A 270 -11.33 -9.60 7.10
CA ILE A 270 -10.39 -8.68 7.75
C ILE A 270 -9.20 -9.51 8.19
N ALA A 271 -8.32 -9.77 7.23
CA ALA A 271 -7.11 -10.55 7.46
C ALA A 271 -6.08 -9.71 8.21
N ILE A 272 -5.53 -10.25 9.29
CA ILE A 272 -4.51 -9.58 10.11
C ILE A 272 -3.16 -10.22 9.83
N ILE A 273 -2.16 -9.37 9.60
CA ILE A 273 -0.78 -9.76 9.43
C ILE A 273 0.13 -8.92 10.32
N THR A 274 1.25 -9.51 10.72
CA THR A 274 2.33 -8.76 11.36
C THR A 274 3.53 -8.75 10.42
N VAL A 275 4.00 -7.56 10.06
CA VAL A 275 5.21 -7.39 9.28
C VAL A 275 6.34 -6.90 10.17
N GLU A 276 7.53 -7.42 9.95
CA GLU A 276 8.74 -6.95 10.60
C GLU A 276 9.43 -5.92 9.71
N LEU A 277 9.58 -4.70 10.20
CA LEU A 277 10.23 -3.60 9.50
C LEU A 277 11.57 -3.28 10.18
N GLU A 278 12.60 -3.03 9.37
CA GLU A 278 13.92 -2.64 9.85
C GLU A 278 13.99 -1.12 9.95
N ASN A 279 14.33 -0.58 11.14
CA ASN A 279 14.61 0.83 11.27
C ASN A 279 16.01 1.11 10.69
N GLN A 280 16.07 1.81 9.58
CA GLN A 280 17.30 2.52 9.20
C GLN A 280 17.38 3.78 10.08
N ILE A 281 18.20 3.72 11.15
CA ILE A 281 18.55 4.88 11.97
C ILE A 281 19.64 5.68 11.23
#